data_7d6f47b58ae3bca865330da34cd75a27
#
_entry.id   7d6f47b58ae3bca865330da34cd75a27
#
_cell.length_a   1.000
_cell.length_b   1.000
_cell.length_c   1.000
_cell.angle_alpha   90.00
_cell.angle_beta   90.00
_cell.angle_gamma   90.00
#
_symmetry.space_group_name_H-M   'P 1'
#
loop_
_entity.id
_entity.type
_entity.pdbx_description
1 polymer ?
#
loop_
_entity_poly.entity_id
_entity_poly.type
_entity_poly.pdbx_seq_one_letter_code
_entity_poly.pdbx_strand_id
1 'polypeptide(L)'
;MKKRLVSILLVLVMVLGMFPTVAAAADAPTEITSAEEFATMPASGDYILKADIIITAPYGNNFSGTFDGDGHTVTLDITGTANYVGMFKNLTGAAGKTVTVKNVILAGKIDAASRGNVGGIAGFANPYSGPIKIENCKNTATIIAKEKVGGILGSCQSDAN
;
A
#
# COMPACT_ATOMS: atom_id res chain seq x y z
N MET A 1 8.69 23.41 -60.36
CA MET A 1 8.05 23.76 -59.07
C MET A 1 7.42 22.58 -58.34
N LYS A 2 6.74 21.63 -59.00
CA LYS A 2 6.08 20.47 -58.34
C LYS A 2 7.02 19.51 -57.57
N LYS A 3 8.25 19.29 -58.03
CA LYS A 3 9.23 18.39 -57.39
C LYS A 3 9.81 18.92 -56.06
N ARG A 4 9.90 20.23 -55.89
CA ARG A 4 10.41 20.85 -54.64
C ARG A 4 9.35 20.86 -53.54
N LEU A 5 8.07 20.96 -53.87
CA LEU A 5 6.95 20.90 -52.93
C LEU A 5 6.77 19.51 -52.34
N VAL A 6 6.99 18.45 -53.14
CA VAL A 6 6.92 17.07 -52.66
C VAL A 6 8.05 16.75 -51.67
N SER A 7 9.26 17.29 -51.95
CA SER A 7 10.41 17.10 -51.06
C SER A 7 10.24 17.80 -49.70
N ILE A 8 9.63 18.99 -49.67
CA ILE A 8 9.35 19.73 -48.44
C ILE A 8 8.24 19.03 -47.63
N LEU A 9 7.23 18.47 -48.30
CA LEU A 9 6.15 17.74 -47.65
C LEU A 9 6.66 16.43 -47.04
N LEU A 10 7.60 15.73 -47.69
CA LEU A 10 8.20 14.50 -47.21
C LEU A 10 9.09 14.74 -45.96
N VAL A 11 9.84 15.84 -45.93
CA VAL A 11 10.65 16.23 -44.76
C VAL A 11 9.77 16.65 -43.58
N LEU A 12 8.64 17.32 -43.84
CA LEU A 12 7.71 17.73 -42.79
C LEU A 12 7.02 16.53 -42.14
N VAL A 13 6.69 15.48 -42.89
CA VAL A 13 6.10 14.23 -42.36
C VAL A 13 7.13 13.44 -41.55
N MET A 14 8.40 13.44 -41.90
CA MET A 14 9.46 12.78 -41.10
C MET A 14 9.76 13.50 -39.78
N VAL A 15 9.60 14.82 -39.72
CA VAL A 15 9.82 15.58 -38.49
C VAL A 15 8.63 15.41 -37.51
N LEU A 16 7.42 15.17 -38.01
CA LEU A 16 6.26 14.90 -37.13
C LEU A 16 6.29 13.50 -36.48
N GLY A 17 7.09 12.57 -36.97
CA GLY A 17 7.21 11.21 -36.42
C GLY A 17 8.23 11.04 -35.30
N MET A 18 8.98 12.08 -34.94
CA MET A 18 10.03 12.05 -33.90
C MET A 18 9.67 12.84 -32.64
N PHE A 19 8.40 12.89 -32.24
CA PHE A 19 8.12 13.27 -30.88
C PHE A 19 8.49 12.06 -29.99
N PRO A 20 9.48 12.19 -29.08
CA PRO A 20 9.69 11.18 -28.10
C PRO A 20 8.36 11.08 -27.33
N THR A 21 7.76 9.90 -27.28
CA THR A 21 6.72 9.60 -26.31
C THR A 21 7.34 9.86 -24.96
N VAL A 22 7.01 10.99 -24.35
CA VAL A 22 7.35 11.22 -22.94
C VAL A 22 6.56 10.14 -22.20
N ALA A 23 7.26 9.07 -21.85
CA ALA A 23 6.71 8.13 -20.87
C ALA A 23 6.31 8.99 -19.66
N ALA A 24 5.02 9.01 -19.32
CA ALA A 24 4.57 9.68 -18.12
C ALA A 24 5.44 9.14 -16.98
N ALA A 25 6.25 9.98 -16.36
CA ALA A 25 6.98 9.60 -15.18
C ALA A 25 5.91 9.15 -14.17
N ALA A 26 6.07 7.96 -13.61
CA ALA A 26 5.20 7.55 -12.49
C ALA A 26 5.33 8.63 -11.42
N ASP A 27 4.20 9.09 -10.91
CA ASP A 27 4.20 10.08 -9.84
C ASP A 27 5.05 9.56 -8.68
N ALA A 28 5.91 10.42 -8.13
CA ALA A 28 6.71 10.05 -6.97
C ALA A 28 5.78 9.70 -5.79
N PRO A 29 6.12 8.71 -4.96
CA PRO A 29 5.29 8.34 -3.83
C PRO A 29 5.16 9.53 -2.85
N THR A 30 3.98 9.65 -2.25
CA THR A 30 3.73 10.63 -1.20
C THR A 30 4.50 10.25 0.06
N GLU A 31 5.29 11.16 0.59
CA GLU A 31 6.04 10.96 1.82
C GLU A 31 5.13 11.00 3.05
N ILE A 32 5.34 10.07 3.98
CA ILE A 32 4.67 10.00 5.29
C ILE A 32 5.74 10.16 6.36
N THR A 33 5.61 11.18 7.19
CA THR A 33 6.57 11.53 8.25
C THR A 33 5.96 11.46 9.65
N SER A 34 4.63 11.29 9.75
CA SER A 34 3.91 11.29 11.01
C SER A 34 2.75 10.29 11.04
N ALA A 35 2.31 9.95 12.25
CA ALA A 35 1.13 9.10 12.46
C ALA A 35 -0.17 9.77 11.97
N GLU A 36 -0.25 11.10 12.01
CA GLU A 36 -1.41 11.86 11.53
C GLU A 36 -1.50 11.77 10.00
N GLU A 37 -0.39 11.95 9.28
CA GLU A 37 -0.34 11.77 7.82
C GLU A 37 -0.70 10.34 7.44
N PHE A 38 -0.17 9.34 8.17
CA PHE A 38 -0.56 7.94 7.96
C PHE A 38 -2.05 7.71 8.15
N ALA A 39 -2.65 8.26 9.22
CA ALA A 39 -4.07 8.07 9.53
C ALA A 39 -5.01 8.73 8.52
N THR A 40 -4.57 9.82 7.88
CA THR A 40 -5.37 10.64 6.97
C THR A 40 -5.07 10.43 5.49
N MET A 41 -4.07 9.60 5.15
CA MET A 41 -3.71 9.33 3.76
C MET A 41 -4.91 8.76 2.98
N PRO A 42 -5.08 9.10 1.69
CA PRO A 42 -6.07 8.47 0.81
C PRO A 42 -5.92 6.94 0.76
N ALA A 43 -7.04 6.23 0.56
CA ALA A 43 -7.06 4.77 0.53
C ALA A 43 -6.30 4.15 -0.64
N SER A 44 -6.08 4.91 -1.70
CA SER A 44 -5.33 4.50 -2.88
C SER A 44 -4.22 5.51 -3.17
N GLY A 45 -3.08 5.06 -3.59
CA GLY A 45 -1.91 5.88 -3.89
C GLY A 45 -0.63 5.15 -3.54
N ASP A 46 0.49 5.77 -3.84
CA ASP A 46 1.81 5.25 -3.51
C ASP A 46 2.41 6.11 -2.39
N TYR A 47 2.77 5.47 -1.30
CA TYR A 47 3.26 6.11 -0.08
C TYR A 47 4.60 5.54 0.32
N ILE A 48 5.46 6.39 0.87
CA ILE A 48 6.75 6.00 1.42
C ILE A 48 6.93 6.62 2.81
N LEU A 49 7.26 5.79 3.80
CA LEU A 49 7.55 6.25 5.15
C LEU A 49 8.95 6.87 5.19
N LYS A 50 9.09 8.04 5.81
CA LYS A 50 10.35 8.77 5.93
C LYS A 50 10.77 9.02 7.38
N ALA A 51 10.00 8.52 8.34
CA ALA A 51 10.32 8.57 9.76
C ALA A 51 9.70 7.38 10.48
N ASP A 52 10.26 7.02 11.62
CA ASP A 52 9.62 6.09 12.55
C ASP A 52 8.36 6.75 13.13
N ILE A 53 7.25 6.01 13.18
CA ILE A 53 5.97 6.53 13.68
C ILE A 53 5.38 5.61 14.75
N ILE A 54 4.55 6.20 15.63
CA ILE A 54 3.77 5.45 16.64
C ILE A 54 2.30 5.61 16.29
N ILE A 55 1.61 4.49 16.06
CA ILE A 55 0.18 4.50 15.77
C ILE A 55 -0.61 3.89 16.93
N THR A 56 -1.68 4.58 17.31
CA THR A 56 -2.58 4.16 18.41
C THR A 56 -3.91 3.58 17.93
N ALA A 57 -4.12 3.61 16.62
CA ALA A 57 -5.27 2.99 15.95
C ALA A 57 -4.87 2.46 14.57
N PRO A 58 -5.55 1.42 14.06
CA PRO A 58 -5.38 0.97 12.69
C PRO A 58 -5.71 2.06 11.68
N TYR A 59 -5.02 2.05 10.53
CA TYR A 59 -5.55 2.78 9.37
C TYR A 59 -6.96 2.26 9.04
N GLY A 60 -7.96 3.13 9.13
CA GLY A 60 -9.36 2.74 9.20
C GLY A 60 -10.03 2.40 7.88
N ASN A 61 -9.50 2.91 6.75
CA ASN A 61 -10.07 2.69 5.42
C ASN A 61 -9.58 1.38 4.79
N ASN A 62 -10.22 0.97 3.70
CA ASN A 62 -9.76 -0.17 2.90
C ASN A 62 -8.58 0.29 2.03
N PHE A 63 -7.37 -0.08 2.42
CA PHE A 63 -6.18 0.31 1.68
C PHE A 63 -6.02 -0.51 0.40
N SER A 64 -5.76 0.17 -0.73
CA SER A 64 -5.68 -0.42 -2.07
C SER A 64 -4.52 0.13 -2.93
N GLY A 65 -3.49 0.68 -2.28
CA GLY A 65 -2.31 1.29 -2.91
C GLY A 65 -1.00 0.56 -2.64
N THR A 66 0.10 1.29 -2.74
CA THR A 66 1.42 0.84 -2.33
C THR A 66 1.85 1.60 -1.06
N PHE A 67 2.30 0.86 -0.05
CA PHE A 67 2.93 1.42 1.14
C PHE A 67 4.33 0.83 1.30
N ASP A 68 5.34 1.67 1.18
CA ASP A 68 6.74 1.34 1.39
C ASP A 68 7.21 1.89 2.74
N GLY A 69 7.55 1.01 3.67
CA GLY A 69 8.09 1.41 4.96
C GLY A 69 9.51 1.95 4.91
N ASP A 70 10.22 1.80 3.78
CA ASP A 70 11.60 2.27 3.58
C ASP A 70 12.59 1.81 4.69
N GLY A 71 12.24 0.71 5.38
CA GLY A 71 13.00 0.18 6.52
C GLY A 71 12.74 0.88 7.85
N HIS A 72 11.83 1.85 7.90
CA HIS A 72 11.40 2.51 9.12
C HIS A 72 10.52 1.63 10.01
N THR A 73 10.46 1.99 11.28
CA THR A 73 9.67 1.29 12.29
C THR A 73 8.31 1.94 12.48
N VAL A 74 7.26 1.12 12.40
CA VAL A 74 5.92 1.49 12.88
C VAL A 74 5.71 0.83 14.23
N THR A 75 5.71 1.64 15.29
CA THR A 75 5.41 1.17 16.64
C THR A 75 3.90 1.13 16.84
N LEU A 76 3.39 -0.06 17.11
CA LEU A 76 1.99 -0.31 17.38
C LEU A 76 1.73 -0.09 18.88
N ASP A 77 0.84 0.84 19.23
CA ASP A 77 0.30 1.02 20.59
C ASP A 77 -1.23 0.98 20.50
N ILE A 78 -1.75 -0.19 20.07
CA ILE A 78 -3.14 -0.33 19.68
C ILE A 78 -3.89 -1.15 20.73
N THR A 79 -4.95 -0.58 21.30
CA THR A 79 -5.97 -1.30 22.05
C THR A 79 -7.18 -1.52 21.15
N GLY A 80 -7.38 -2.77 20.72
CA GLY A 80 -8.41 -3.14 19.75
C GLY A 80 -9.77 -3.33 20.37
N THR A 81 -10.73 -2.50 19.99
CA THR A 81 -12.15 -2.64 20.40
C THR A 81 -13.04 -3.16 19.26
N ALA A 82 -12.52 -3.30 18.06
CA ALA A 82 -13.21 -3.79 16.88
C ALA A 82 -12.58 -5.07 16.32
N ASN A 83 -13.25 -5.76 15.42
CA ASN A 83 -12.65 -6.82 14.62
C ASN A 83 -11.76 -6.20 13.52
N TYR A 84 -10.83 -7.00 12.99
CA TYR A 84 -9.84 -6.58 11.98
C TYR A 84 -8.90 -5.49 12.50
N VAL A 85 -7.90 -5.91 13.26
CA VAL A 85 -6.90 -5.02 13.87
C VAL A 85 -5.53 -5.34 13.32
N GLY A 86 -4.77 -4.31 13.01
CA GLY A 86 -3.40 -4.35 12.52
C GLY A 86 -2.91 -2.94 12.26
N MET A 87 -1.75 -2.77 11.63
CA MET A 87 -1.35 -1.47 11.09
C MET A 87 -2.44 -0.96 10.13
N PHE A 88 -2.90 -1.82 9.23
CA PHE A 88 -4.09 -1.61 8.39
C PHE A 88 -5.26 -2.44 8.94
N LYS A 89 -6.45 -1.86 8.97
CA LYS A 89 -7.68 -2.62 9.24
C LYS A 89 -7.91 -3.64 8.12
N ASN A 90 -7.93 -3.16 6.87
CA ASN A 90 -8.15 -3.97 5.69
C ASN A 90 -7.18 -3.60 4.56
N LEU A 91 -6.65 -4.62 3.89
CA LEU A 91 -6.05 -4.50 2.55
C LEU A 91 -7.07 -5.02 1.54
N THR A 92 -7.36 -4.23 0.50
CA THR A 92 -8.38 -4.61 -0.49
C THR A 92 -7.78 -4.55 -1.88
N GLY A 93 -7.80 -5.69 -2.57
CA GLY A 93 -7.33 -5.78 -3.94
C GLY A 93 -8.04 -4.78 -4.87
N ALA A 94 -7.33 -4.30 -5.86
CA ALA A 94 -7.82 -3.35 -6.84
C ALA A 94 -7.63 -3.88 -8.26
N ALA A 95 -8.63 -3.67 -9.13
CA ALA A 95 -8.58 -4.14 -10.51
C ALA A 95 -7.39 -3.53 -11.27
N GLY A 96 -6.61 -4.39 -11.92
CA GLY A 96 -5.45 -3.99 -12.72
C GLY A 96 -4.24 -3.50 -11.93
N LYS A 97 -4.27 -3.61 -10.59
CA LYS A 97 -3.15 -3.18 -9.72
C LYS A 97 -2.85 -4.24 -8.67
N THR A 98 -1.59 -4.32 -8.26
CA THR A 98 -1.17 -5.07 -7.08
C THR A 98 -1.13 -4.12 -5.88
N VAL A 99 -1.90 -4.43 -4.85
CA VAL A 99 -1.79 -3.74 -3.55
C VAL A 99 -0.54 -4.25 -2.86
N THR A 100 0.34 -3.34 -2.45
CA THR A 100 1.65 -3.74 -1.91
C THR A 100 1.91 -3.07 -0.57
N VAL A 101 2.34 -3.87 0.42
CA VAL A 101 2.94 -3.36 1.66
C VAL A 101 4.33 -3.97 1.77
N LYS A 102 5.36 -3.14 1.85
CA LYS A 102 6.75 -3.62 1.85
C LYS A 102 7.67 -2.86 2.79
N ASN A 103 8.79 -3.49 3.13
CA ASN A 103 9.91 -2.88 3.89
C ASN A 103 9.48 -2.26 5.22
N VAL A 104 8.47 -2.79 5.90
CA VAL A 104 7.96 -2.28 7.18
C VAL A 104 8.55 -3.10 8.34
N ILE A 105 9.03 -2.41 9.36
CA ILE A 105 9.39 -3.02 10.64
C ILE A 105 8.31 -2.67 11.65
N LEU A 106 7.66 -3.69 12.24
CA LEU A 106 6.67 -3.50 13.30
C LEU A 106 7.30 -3.77 14.66
N ALA A 107 6.99 -2.90 15.62
CA ALA A 107 7.33 -3.02 17.03
C ALA A 107 6.13 -2.68 17.92
N GLY A 108 6.27 -2.79 19.23
CA GLY A 108 5.24 -2.39 20.19
C GLY A 108 4.22 -3.49 20.50
N LYS A 109 2.93 -3.13 20.61
CA LYS A 109 1.88 -4.05 21.07
C LYS A 109 0.53 -3.78 20.39
N ILE A 110 -0.16 -4.86 20.04
CA ILE A 110 -1.61 -4.85 19.81
C ILE A 110 -2.28 -5.64 20.93
N ASP A 111 -3.18 -5.01 21.68
CA ASP A 111 -4.02 -5.64 22.68
C ASP A 111 -5.48 -5.69 22.23
N ALA A 112 -5.88 -6.80 21.66
CA ALA A 112 -7.22 -7.07 21.17
C ALA A 112 -7.79 -8.37 21.77
N ALA A 113 -7.58 -8.59 23.08
CA ALA A 113 -7.85 -9.84 23.78
C ALA A 113 -9.29 -10.38 23.62
N SER A 114 -10.26 -9.51 23.33
CA SER A 114 -11.66 -9.90 23.11
C SER A 114 -12.05 -10.00 21.63
N ARG A 115 -11.11 -9.82 20.70
CA ARG A 115 -11.37 -9.69 19.26
C ARG A 115 -10.63 -10.72 18.43
N GLY A 116 -11.07 -10.88 17.19
CA GLY A 116 -10.44 -11.77 16.21
C GLY A 116 -9.99 -11.03 14.95
N ASN A 117 -9.33 -11.77 14.05
CA ASN A 117 -8.74 -11.25 12.81
C ASN A 117 -7.71 -10.15 13.11
N VAL A 118 -6.69 -10.49 13.87
CA VAL A 118 -5.65 -9.56 14.31
C VAL A 118 -4.32 -9.96 13.69
N GLY A 119 -3.71 -9.04 12.96
CA GLY A 119 -2.40 -9.21 12.34
C GLY A 119 -1.53 -7.99 12.51
N GLY A 120 -0.22 -8.15 12.47
CA GLY A 120 0.69 -7.01 12.60
C GLY A 120 0.51 -5.99 11.47
N ILE A 121 0.57 -6.43 10.22
CA ILE A 121 0.38 -5.58 9.05
C ILE A 121 -1.11 -5.32 8.82
N ALA A 122 -1.94 -6.36 8.75
CA ALA A 122 -3.37 -6.16 8.51
C ALA A 122 -4.25 -7.15 9.28
N GLY A 123 -5.40 -6.67 9.74
CA GLY A 123 -6.44 -7.52 10.31
C GLY A 123 -7.07 -8.44 9.25
N PHE A 124 -7.31 -7.92 8.06
CA PHE A 124 -7.94 -8.65 6.97
C PHE A 124 -7.35 -8.28 5.60
N ALA A 125 -7.21 -9.26 4.72
CA ALA A 125 -6.88 -9.07 3.33
C ALA A 125 -7.98 -9.64 2.43
N ASN A 126 -8.44 -8.82 1.47
CA ASN A 126 -9.42 -9.20 0.46
C ASN A 126 -8.84 -9.06 -0.95
N PRO A 127 -8.28 -10.13 -1.53
CA PRO A 127 -7.70 -10.11 -2.88
C PRO A 127 -8.72 -10.27 -4.01
N TYR A 128 -10.03 -10.25 -3.73
CA TYR A 128 -11.08 -10.53 -4.72
C TYR A 128 -10.98 -9.69 -6.02
N SER A 129 -10.62 -8.41 -5.90
CA SER A 129 -10.53 -7.51 -7.06
C SER A 129 -9.12 -7.37 -7.62
N GLY A 130 -8.11 -7.99 -7.02
CA GLY A 130 -6.73 -7.93 -7.48
C GLY A 130 -5.74 -8.44 -6.44
N PRO A 131 -4.51 -8.74 -6.85
CA PRO A 131 -3.51 -9.33 -5.96
C PRO A 131 -3.08 -8.37 -4.84
N ILE A 132 -2.77 -8.98 -3.68
CA ILE A 132 -2.18 -8.28 -2.52
C ILE A 132 -0.81 -8.91 -2.25
N LYS A 133 0.21 -8.08 -2.11
CA LYS A 133 1.59 -8.48 -1.84
C LYS A 133 2.08 -7.85 -0.55
N ILE A 134 2.57 -8.67 0.38
CA ILE A 134 3.28 -8.23 1.58
C ILE A 134 4.69 -8.81 1.49
N GLU A 135 5.70 -7.96 1.44
CA GLU A 135 7.06 -8.40 1.23
C GLU A 135 8.07 -7.64 2.09
N ASN A 136 9.14 -8.32 2.46
CA ASN A 136 10.23 -7.73 3.23
C ASN A 136 9.77 -6.99 4.49
N CYS A 137 8.71 -7.50 5.15
CA CYS A 137 8.19 -6.95 6.39
C CYS A 137 8.64 -7.80 7.58
N LYS A 138 8.97 -7.13 8.68
CA LYS A 138 9.37 -7.76 9.94
C LYS A 138 8.40 -7.37 11.04
N ASN A 139 7.93 -8.33 11.83
CA ASN A 139 7.13 -8.05 13.01
C ASN A 139 7.85 -8.52 14.28
N THR A 140 8.09 -7.57 15.18
CA THR A 140 8.60 -7.81 16.54
C THR A 140 7.59 -7.37 17.61
N ALA A 141 6.41 -6.88 17.19
CA ALA A 141 5.36 -6.49 18.13
C ALA A 141 4.71 -7.69 18.82
N THR A 142 4.26 -7.48 20.05
CA THR A 142 3.43 -8.44 20.77
C THR A 142 1.97 -8.30 20.30
N ILE A 143 1.36 -9.42 19.90
CA ILE A 143 -0.05 -9.43 19.47
C ILE A 143 -0.85 -10.31 20.43
N ILE A 144 -1.86 -9.72 21.07
CA ILE A 144 -2.79 -10.41 21.96
C ILE A 144 -4.18 -10.32 21.34
N ALA A 145 -4.80 -11.47 21.06
CA ALA A 145 -6.14 -11.52 20.49
C ALA A 145 -6.86 -12.82 20.91
N LYS A 146 -8.18 -12.88 20.67
CA LYS A 146 -9.01 -14.04 21.02
C LYS A 146 -8.84 -15.19 20.02
N GLU A 147 -8.86 -14.85 18.73
CA GLU A 147 -8.84 -15.84 17.65
C GLU A 147 -8.33 -15.22 16.33
N LYS A 148 -7.94 -16.06 15.36
CA LYS A 148 -7.44 -15.63 14.05
C LYS A 148 -6.31 -14.61 14.19
N VAL A 149 -5.24 -15.04 14.82
CA VAL A 149 -4.07 -14.21 15.13
C VAL A 149 -2.94 -14.58 14.20
N GLY A 150 -2.34 -13.59 13.57
CA GLY A 150 -1.16 -13.76 12.74
C GLY A 150 -0.12 -12.67 12.98
N GLY A 151 1.15 -13.03 12.91
CA GLY A 151 2.24 -12.06 13.02
C GLY A 151 2.20 -10.99 11.94
N ILE A 152 1.69 -11.31 10.76
CA ILE A 152 1.58 -10.41 9.60
C ILE A 152 0.12 -10.15 9.28
N LEU A 153 -0.69 -11.19 9.08
CA LEU A 153 -2.08 -11.09 8.63
C LEU A 153 -3.00 -11.90 9.54
N GLY A 154 -4.09 -11.28 10.01
CA GLY A 154 -5.09 -11.92 10.87
C GLY A 154 -5.95 -12.91 10.09
N SER A 155 -6.46 -12.52 8.92
CA SER A 155 -7.23 -13.39 8.03
C SER A 155 -7.17 -12.90 6.59
N CYS A 156 -7.43 -13.83 5.67
CA CYS A 156 -7.51 -13.57 4.24
C CYS A 156 -8.79 -14.18 3.69
N GLN A 157 -9.47 -13.47 2.81
CA GLN A 157 -10.53 -14.07 2.02
C GLN A 157 -9.89 -14.96 0.95
N SER A 158 -10.31 -16.21 0.89
CA SER A 158 -10.00 -17.09 -0.24
C SER A 158 -11.17 -17.06 -1.21
N ASP A 159 -10.86 -17.09 -2.51
CA ASP A 159 -11.90 -17.40 -3.50
C ASP A 159 -12.40 -18.81 -3.21
N ALA A 160 -13.68 -18.94 -2.88
CA ALA A 160 -14.33 -20.22 -2.88
C ALA A 160 -14.55 -20.62 -4.36
N ASN A 161 -13.68 -21.51 -4.87
CA ASN A 161 -13.95 -22.23 -6.11
C ASN A 161 -15.03 -23.27 -5.88
#